data_1925b375836f976fcd144637331993bb
#
_entry.id   1925b375836f976fcd144637331993bb
#
_cell.length_a   1.000
_cell.length_b   1.000
_cell.length_c   1.000
_cell.angle_alpha   90.00
_cell.angle_beta   90.00
_cell.angle_gamma   90.00
#
_symmetry.space_group_name_H-M   'P 1'
#
loop_
_entity.id
_entity.type
_entity.pdbx_description
1 polymer ?
#
loop_
_entity_poly.entity_id
_entity_poly.type
_entity_poly.pdbx_seq_one_letter_code
_entity_poly.pdbx_strand_id
1 'polypeptide(L)'
;GASAPDHMHFQAGARGIVPLERDWQRYEGRLERVYPQTPEETAVVEEAGYEDKRAGIYLLKEYACPVFVVIGERAEGEQLLLRKLVEALPGAEQNREPDMNLLAWMDNHHPAHPDSLVTLVFPRAKHRPDCYFAEGNKQYLISPGAIDMAGLIIAPKPEDFERMTPQKAASILAEVALSESEITQVIRRL
;
A
#
# COMPACT_ATOMS: atom_id res chain seq x y z
N GLY A 1 -0.86 9.02 6.37
CA GLY A 1 -0.80 10.40 6.72
C GLY A 1 0.54 10.83 7.25
N ALA A 2 1.09 11.88 6.70
CA ALA A 2 2.30 12.50 7.23
C ALA A 2 1.98 13.24 8.54
N SER A 3 2.93 13.24 9.48
CA SER A 3 2.81 14.04 10.72
C SER A 3 2.85 15.55 10.44
N ALA A 4 3.34 15.95 9.27
CA ALA A 4 3.37 17.30 8.75
C ALA A 4 2.83 17.28 7.30
N PRO A 5 1.52 17.50 7.10
CA PRO A 5 0.88 17.37 5.79
C PRO A 5 1.21 18.53 4.83
N ASP A 6 1.86 19.55 5.31
CA ASP A 6 2.25 20.76 4.58
C ASP A 6 3.55 20.61 3.77
N HIS A 7 4.26 19.49 3.93
CA HIS A 7 5.45 19.20 3.13
C HIS A 7 5.62 17.69 2.89
N MET A 8 6.12 17.36 1.72
CA MET A 8 6.45 15.98 1.38
C MET A 8 7.77 15.58 2.05
N HIS A 9 7.80 14.39 2.66
CA HIS A 9 9.03 13.83 3.22
C HIS A 9 9.11 12.33 2.96
N PHE A 10 10.32 11.84 2.80
CA PHE A 10 10.62 10.43 2.64
C PHE A 10 11.36 9.90 3.86
N GLN A 11 11.12 8.65 4.18
CA GLN A 11 11.87 7.91 5.18
C GLN A 11 12.51 6.70 4.52
N ALA A 12 13.78 6.44 4.82
CA ALA A 12 14.47 5.24 4.41
C ALA A 12 14.86 4.42 5.64
N GLY A 13 14.78 3.11 5.52
CA GLY A 13 15.09 2.17 6.59
C GLY A 13 15.86 0.96 6.07
N ALA A 14 16.41 0.18 7.00
CA ALA A 14 17.04 -1.08 6.67
C ALA A 14 15.98 -2.11 6.22
N ARG A 15 16.37 -3.00 5.30
CA ARG A 15 15.55 -4.13 4.86
C ARG A 15 15.29 -5.12 6.00
N GLY A 16 14.17 -5.85 5.92
CA GLY A 16 13.81 -6.90 6.86
C GLY A 16 13.16 -6.40 8.16
N ILE A 17 12.93 -5.09 8.31
CA ILE A 17 12.27 -4.52 9.50
C ILE A 17 10.76 -4.58 9.35
N VAL A 18 10.25 -4.22 8.18
CA VAL A 18 8.80 -4.14 7.93
C VAL A 18 8.27 -5.52 7.54
N PRO A 19 7.26 -6.06 8.24
CA PRO A 19 6.77 -7.42 8.02
C PRO A 19 6.38 -7.75 6.59
N LEU A 20 5.66 -6.87 5.88
CA LEU A 20 5.30 -7.11 4.48
C LEU A 20 6.54 -7.20 3.56
N GLU A 21 7.56 -6.39 3.78
CA GLU A 21 8.80 -6.46 3.01
C GLU A 21 9.63 -7.68 3.37
N ARG A 22 9.80 -7.95 4.69
CA ARG A 22 10.57 -9.09 5.18
C ARG A 22 10.03 -10.43 4.70
N ASP A 23 8.70 -10.59 4.74
CA ASP A 23 8.02 -11.84 4.45
C ASP A 23 7.41 -11.83 3.02
N TRP A 24 7.92 -10.98 2.10
CA TRP A 24 7.37 -10.71 0.77
C TRP A 24 7.10 -11.96 -0.05
N GLN A 25 8.02 -12.90 -0.10
CA GLN A 25 7.85 -14.17 -0.83
C GLN A 25 6.58 -14.93 -0.43
N ARG A 26 6.15 -14.82 0.83
CA ARG A 26 4.90 -15.42 1.31
C ARG A 26 3.66 -14.68 0.79
N TYR A 27 3.78 -13.36 0.61
CA TYR A 27 2.67 -12.52 0.15
C TYR A 27 2.54 -12.50 -1.37
N GLU A 28 3.63 -12.67 -2.10
CA GLU A 28 3.66 -12.66 -3.56
C GLU A 28 2.68 -13.69 -4.17
N GLY A 29 2.53 -14.87 -3.56
CA GLY A 29 1.56 -15.88 -3.97
C GLY A 29 0.08 -15.52 -3.75
N ARG A 30 -0.21 -14.37 -3.11
CA ARG A 30 -1.57 -13.87 -2.84
C ARG A 30 -1.94 -12.66 -3.68
N LEU A 31 -1.14 -12.35 -4.69
CA LEU A 31 -1.38 -11.23 -5.59
C LEU A 31 -2.42 -11.61 -6.64
N GLU A 32 -3.49 -10.82 -6.72
CA GLU A 32 -4.46 -10.86 -7.80
C GLU A 32 -4.19 -9.70 -8.75
N ARG A 33 -3.83 -10.00 -10.01
CA ARG A 33 -3.58 -8.96 -11.02
C ARG A 33 -4.88 -8.22 -11.34
N VAL A 34 -4.85 -6.90 -11.25
CA VAL A 34 -5.96 -6.01 -11.58
C VAL A 34 -5.69 -5.13 -12.80
N TYR A 35 -4.43 -5.02 -13.22
CA TYR A 35 -4.00 -4.38 -14.46
C TYR A 35 -2.60 -4.86 -14.86
N PRO A 36 -2.29 -5.17 -16.15
CA PRO A 36 -3.24 -5.31 -17.25
C PRO A 36 -4.09 -6.59 -17.14
N GLN A 37 -5.31 -6.55 -17.66
CA GLN A 37 -6.23 -7.70 -17.69
C GLN A 37 -6.58 -8.13 -19.13
N THR A 38 -6.37 -7.25 -20.11
CA THR A 38 -6.65 -7.50 -21.53
C THR A 38 -5.38 -7.53 -22.37
N PRO A 39 -5.41 -8.13 -23.58
CA PRO A 39 -4.27 -8.08 -24.50
C PRO A 39 -3.88 -6.63 -24.90
N GLU A 40 -4.86 -5.76 -25.05
CA GLU A 40 -4.65 -4.36 -25.40
C GLU A 40 -3.91 -3.61 -24.28
N GLU A 41 -4.32 -3.83 -23.03
CA GLU A 41 -3.65 -3.26 -21.85
C GLU A 41 -2.23 -3.82 -21.70
N THR A 42 -2.05 -5.12 -22.00
CA THR A 42 -0.73 -5.76 -21.98
C THR A 42 0.19 -5.13 -23.01
N ALA A 43 -0.30 -4.86 -24.22
CA ALA A 43 0.47 -4.17 -25.25
C ALA A 43 0.93 -2.77 -24.79
N VAL A 44 0.09 -2.02 -24.09
CA VAL A 44 0.45 -0.69 -23.53
C VAL A 44 1.61 -0.82 -22.54
N VAL A 45 1.58 -1.85 -21.68
CA VAL A 45 2.65 -2.09 -20.71
C VAL A 45 3.94 -2.48 -21.43
N GLU A 46 3.88 -3.38 -22.44
CA GLU A 46 5.04 -3.79 -23.24
C GLU A 46 5.63 -2.63 -24.04
N GLU A 47 4.82 -1.78 -24.68
CA GLU A 47 5.27 -0.59 -25.40
C GLU A 47 5.94 0.44 -24.51
N ALA A 48 5.58 0.48 -23.21
CA ALA A 48 6.24 1.31 -22.21
C ALA A 48 7.62 0.76 -21.78
N GLY A 49 8.07 -0.36 -22.35
CA GLY A 49 9.40 -0.91 -22.17
C GLY A 49 9.56 -1.83 -20.97
N TYR A 50 8.45 -2.37 -20.43
CA TYR A 50 8.53 -3.41 -19.40
C TYR A 50 8.87 -4.77 -20.04
N GLU A 51 9.97 -5.36 -19.62
CA GLU A 51 10.39 -6.69 -20.02
C GLU A 51 9.89 -7.78 -19.04
N ASP A 52 9.69 -7.42 -17.78
CA ASP A 52 9.15 -8.32 -16.76
C ASP A 52 7.65 -8.55 -16.96
N LYS A 53 7.28 -9.79 -17.28
CA LYS A 53 5.86 -10.20 -17.38
C LYS A 53 5.06 -10.03 -16.07
N ARG A 54 5.75 -9.80 -14.95
CA ARG A 54 5.11 -9.44 -13.68
C ARG A 54 4.75 -7.97 -13.60
N ALA A 55 5.26 -7.11 -14.50
CA ALA A 55 4.91 -5.69 -14.48
C ALA A 55 3.40 -5.51 -14.51
N GLY A 56 2.88 -4.73 -13.56
CA GLY A 56 1.44 -4.55 -13.41
C GLY A 56 1.03 -4.04 -12.04
N ILE A 57 -0.29 -3.90 -11.90
CA ILE A 57 -0.95 -3.52 -10.65
C ILE A 57 -1.71 -4.73 -10.13
N TYR A 58 -1.55 -5.01 -8.86
CA TYR A 58 -2.15 -6.14 -8.18
C TYR A 58 -2.90 -5.69 -6.94
N LEU A 59 -3.88 -6.49 -6.51
CA LEU A 59 -4.49 -6.41 -5.19
C LEU A 59 -3.93 -7.53 -4.32
N LEU A 60 -3.39 -7.20 -3.15
CA LEU A 60 -2.95 -8.19 -2.18
C LEU A 60 -4.17 -8.75 -1.43
N LYS A 61 -4.37 -10.05 -1.54
CA LYS A 61 -5.47 -10.77 -0.86
C LYS A 61 -5.07 -11.20 0.56
N GLU A 62 -6.08 -11.37 1.41
CA GLU A 62 -5.90 -11.90 2.78
C GLU A 62 -4.92 -11.08 3.63
N TYR A 63 -5.00 -9.77 3.50
CA TYR A 63 -4.29 -8.83 4.37
C TYR A 63 -5.30 -8.06 5.24
N ALA A 64 -4.82 -7.40 6.30
CA ALA A 64 -5.67 -6.69 7.26
C ALA A 64 -6.43 -5.49 6.68
N CYS A 65 -5.97 -4.95 5.57
CA CYS A 65 -6.58 -3.85 4.83
C CYS A 65 -6.28 -4.00 3.34
N PRO A 66 -7.02 -3.32 2.44
CA PRO A 66 -6.70 -3.29 1.02
C PRO A 66 -5.32 -2.70 0.75
N VAL A 67 -4.53 -3.40 -0.07
CA VAL A 67 -3.20 -3.00 -0.51
C VAL A 67 -3.10 -3.23 -2.01
N PHE A 68 -2.86 -2.17 -2.78
CA PHE A 68 -2.41 -2.33 -4.15
C PHE A 68 -0.90 -2.53 -4.17
N VAL A 69 -0.45 -3.36 -5.08
CA VAL A 69 0.96 -3.64 -5.31
C VAL A 69 1.29 -3.30 -6.75
N VAL A 70 2.21 -2.39 -6.95
CA VAL A 70 2.76 -2.08 -8.27
C VAL A 70 4.10 -2.78 -8.40
N ILE A 71 4.27 -3.56 -9.45
CA ILE A 71 5.55 -4.21 -9.80
C ILE A 71 6.01 -3.65 -11.14
N GLY A 72 7.25 -3.17 -11.18
CA GLY A 72 7.88 -2.66 -12.39
C GLY A 72 9.40 -2.80 -12.35
N GLU A 73 10.06 -2.84 -13.53
CA GLU A 73 11.50 -3.14 -13.62
C GLU A 73 12.41 -1.92 -13.45
N ARG A 74 11.92 -0.72 -13.71
CA ARG A 74 12.71 0.51 -13.67
C ARG A 74 11.85 1.68 -13.21
N ALA A 75 12.50 2.68 -12.64
CA ALA A 75 11.82 3.88 -12.16
C ALA A 75 10.93 4.57 -13.22
N GLU A 76 11.32 4.53 -14.50
CA GLU A 76 10.52 5.13 -15.58
C GLU A 76 9.26 4.32 -15.89
N GLY A 77 9.38 2.99 -15.97
CA GLY A 77 8.26 2.11 -16.24
C GLY A 77 7.28 2.03 -15.08
N GLU A 78 7.76 1.90 -13.86
CA GLU A 78 6.90 1.89 -12.68
C GLU A 78 6.09 3.19 -12.54
N GLN A 79 6.66 4.34 -12.97
CA GLN A 79 5.94 5.61 -12.94
C GLN A 79 4.64 5.58 -13.76
N LEU A 80 4.59 4.87 -14.89
CA LEU A 80 3.35 4.73 -15.65
C LEU A 80 2.28 3.99 -14.86
N LEU A 81 2.62 2.83 -14.29
CA LEU A 81 1.70 1.99 -13.53
C LEU A 81 1.26 2.67 -12.23
N LEU A 82 2.21 3.28 -11.51
CA LEU A 82 1.90 4.00 -10.28
C LEU A 82 1.02 5.23 -10.57
N ARG A 83 1.31 5.99 -11.62
CA ARG A 83 0.48 7.12 -12.05
C ARG A 83 -0.94 6.66 -12.37
N LYS A 84 -1.09 5.60 -13.17
CA LYS A 84 -2.40 5.04 -13.51
C LYS A 84 -3.19 4.67 -12.27
N LEU A 85 -2.56 4.02 -11.29
CA LEU A 85 -3.20 3.70 -10.03
C LEU A 85 -3.61 4.96 -9.25
N VAL A 86 -2.70 5.94 -9.11
CA VAL A 86 -2.96 7.19 -8.38
C VAL A 86 -4.12 7.97 -9.01
N GLU A 87 -4.17 8.03 -10.35
CA GLU A 87 -5.27 8.68 -11.08
C GLU A 87 -6.62 7.95 -10.91
N ALA A 88 -6.60 6.65 -10.60
CA ALA A 88 -7.81 5.88 -10.32
C ALA A 88 -8.31 6.02 -8.88
N LEU A 89 -7.48 6.49 -7.94
CA LEU A 89 -7.84 6.65 -6.52
C LEU A 89 -8.85 7.80 -6.31
N PRO A 90 -9.67 7.73 -5.24
CA PRO A 90 -10.60 8.80 -4.89
C PRO A 90 -9.89 10.13 -4.65
N GLY A 91 -10.45 11.22 -5.19
CA GLY A 91 -9.90 12.57 -5.08
C GLY A 91 -9.09 13.01 -6.30
N ALA A 92 -8.45 12.13 -7.03
CA ALA A 92 -7.68 12.46 -8.23
C ALA A 92 -8.55 13.17 -9.30
N GLU A 93 -9.78 12.71 -9.50
CA GLU A 93 -10.78 13.31 -10.40
C GLU A 93 -11.16 14.76 -10.04
N GLN A 94 -10.89 15.20 -8.80
CA GLN A 94 -11.11 16.56 -8.30
C GLN A 94 -9.83 17.38 -8.25
N ASN A 95 -8.77 16.91 -8.91
CA ASN A 95 -7.44 17.51 -8.89
C ASN A 95 -6.87 17.65 -7.47
N ARG A 96 -7.25 16.75 -6.56
CA ARG A 96 -6.72 16.62 -5.20
C ARG A 96 -5.77 15.42 -5.14
N GLU A 97 -4.70 15.56 -4.40
CA GLU A 97 -3.82 14.43 -4.10
C GLU A 97 -4.60 13.36 -3.31
N PRO A 98 -4.64 12.10 -3.76
CA PRO A 98 -5.31 11.03 -3.03
C PRO A 98 -4.65 10.76 -1.67
N ASP A 99 -5.46 10.48 -0.67
CA ASP A 99 -4.96 10.03 0.63
C ASP A 99 -4.44 8.61 0.53
N MET A 100 -3.13 8.44 0.71
CA MET A 100 -2.47 7.13 0.64
C MET A 100 -1.18 7.09 1.46
N ASN A 101 -0.71 5.88 1.76
CA ASN A 101 0.66 5.64 2.21
C ASN A 101 1.37 4.77 1.17
N LEU A 102 2.67 5.00 0.99
CA LEU A 102 3.52 4.26 0.08
C LEU A 102 4.67 3.60 0.83
N LEU A 103 5.03 2.39 0.42
CA LEU A 103 6.25 1.71 0.81
C LEU A 103 6.84 1.05 -0.43
N ALA A 104 8.12 1.26 -0.70
CA ALA A 104 8.77 0.69 -1.88
C ALA A 104 10.13 0.09 -1.54
N TRP A 105 10.50 -0.98 -2.27
CA TRP A 105 11.83 -1.59 -2.19
C TRP A 105 12.19 -2.30 -3.50
N MET A 106 13.50 -2.50 -3.72
CA MET A 106 13.99 -3.30 -4.84
C MET A 106 13.84 -4.80 -4.51
N ASP A 107 13.18 -5.55 -5.39
CA ASP A 107 13.02 -7.00 -5.24
C ASP A 107 14.24 -7.75 -5.81
N ASN A 108 15.31 -7.81 -5.02
CA ASN A 108 16.55 -8.48 -5.41
C ASN A 108 16.48 -10.03 -5.30
N HIS A 109 15.33 -10.57 -4.89
CA HIS A 109 15.15 -12.01 -4.71
C HIS A 109 14.71 -12.74 -5.98
N HIS A 110 14.23 -12.01 -6.99
CA HIS A 110 13.82 -12.61 -8.25
C HIS A 110 15.00 -12.76 -9.20
N PRO A 111 15.48 -14.01 -9.49
CA PRO A 111 16.74 -14.22 -10.23
C PRO A 111 16.73 -13.66 -11.65
N ALA A 112 15.57 -13.65 -12.31
CA ALA A 112 15.44 -13.16 -13.68
C ALA A 112 15.27 -11.63 -13.76
N HIS A 113 14.81 -10.98 -12.69
CA HIS A 113 14.49 -9.55 -12.64
C HIS A 113 14.96 -8.93 -11.32
N PRO A 114 16.27 -8.85 -11.09
CA PRO A 114 16.84 -8.37 -9.82
C PRO A 114 16.63 -6.87 -9.58
N ASP A 115 16.24 -6.13 -10.63
CA ASP A 115 16.01 -4.68 -10.59
C ASP A 115 14.52 -4.32 -10.54
N SER A 116 13.64 -5.29 -10.25
CA SER A 116 12.22 -5.01 -10.08
C SER A 116 11.98 -4.18 -8.83
N LEU A 117 11.20 -3.12 -8.98
CA LEU A 117 10.71 -2.30 -7.88
C LEU A 117 9.32 -2.79 -7.48
N VAL A 118 9.13 -3.03 -6.19
CA VAL A 118 7.84 -3.35 -5.59
C VAL A 118 7.38 -2.16 -4.79
N THR A 119 6.22 -1.61 -5.15
CA THR A 119 5.59 -0.49 -4.44
C THR A 119 4.25 -0.90 -3.88
N LEU A 120 4.11 -0.84 -2.57
CA LEU A 120 2.83 -1.01 -1.88
C LEU A 120 2.13 0.34 -1.78
N VAL A 121 0.87 0.37 -2.19
CA VAL A 121 -0.01 1.54 -2.07
C VAL A 121 -1.15 1.18 -1.13
N PHE A 122 -1.24 1.88 -0.01
CA PHE A 122 -2.30 1.75 0.98
C PHE A 122 -3.27 2.93 0.84
N PRO A 123 -4.35 2.80 0.08
CA PRO A 123 -5.32 3.89 -0.08
C PRO A 123 -6.07 4.12 1.24
N ARG A 124 -6.25 5.40 1.59
CA ARG A 124 -6.78 5.81 2.88
C ARG A 124 -8.16 6.46 2.74
N ALA A 125 -9.08 6.08 3.62
CA ALA A 125 -10.38 6.74 3.79
C ALA A 125 -10.31 7.85 4.84
N LYS A 126 -9.44 7.69 5.85
CA LYS A 126 -9.24 8.67 6.92
C LYS A 126 -7.84 8.61 7.53
N HIS A 127 -7.42 9.73 8.10
CA HIS A 127 -6.09 9.87 8.67
C HIS A 127 -5.89 9.02 9.95
N ARG A 128 -6.91 8.99 10.83
CA ARG A 128 -6.84 8.31 12.14
C ARG A 128 -8.08 7.48 12.41
N PRO A 129 -7.94 6.34 13.13
CA PRO A 129 -9.09 5.55 13.55
C PRO A 129 -9.87 6.25 14.68
N ASP A 130 -11.12 5.87 14.88
CA ASP A 130 -11.97 6.46 15.90
C ASP A 130 -11.42 6.25 17.32
N CYS A 131 -10.76 5.10 17.54
CA CYS A 131 -10.12 4.82 18.82
C CYS A 131 -8.99 5.80 19.19
N TYR A 132 -8.44 6.55 18.24
CA TYR A 132 -7.45 7.60 18.52
C TYR A 132 -8.08 8.74 19.33
N PHE A 133 -9.33 9.07 19.05
CA PHE A 133 -10.06 10.17 19.67
C PHE A 133 -10.93 9.74 20.85
N ALA A 134 -11.01 8.42 21.12
CA ALA A 134 -11.80 7.89 22.23
C ALA A 134 -11.18 8.28 23.58
N GLU A 135 -11.94 8.08 24.66
CA GLU A 135 -11.50 8.37 26.03
C GLU A 135 -11.33 7.11 26.87
N GLY A 136 -10.49 7.20 27.90
CA GLY A 136 -10.26 6.13 28.86
C GLY A 136 -9.78 4.84 28.22
N ASN A 137 -10.27 3.71 28.65
CA ASN A 137 -9.85 2.39 28.19
C ASN A 137 -10.21 2.07 26.72
N LYS A 138 -11.03 2.91 26.07
CA LYS A 138 -11.34 2.76 24.65
C LYS A 138 -10.31 3.46 23.74
N GLN A 139 -9.51 4.36 24.31
CA GLN A 139 -8.49 5.06 23.54
C GLN A 139 -7.32 4.13 23.21
N TYR A 140 -6.89 4.18 21.95
CA TYR A 140 -5.59 3.71 21.47
C TYR A 140 -4.95 4.87 20.71
N LEU A 141 -3.85 5.41 21.24
CA LEU A 141 -3.17 6.56 20.63
C LEU A 141 -2.30 6.10 19.44
N ILE A 142 -2.94 5.48 18.45
CA ILE A 142 -2.29 4.94 17.26
C ILE A 142 -2.76 5.72 16.04
N SER A 143 -1.81 6.27 15.28
CA SER A 143 -2.04 7.00 14.04
C SER A 143 -1.29 6.31 12.90
N PRO A 144 -1.89 5.32 12.22
CA PRO A 144 -1.18 4.47 11.29
C PRO A 144 -0.54 5.25 10.14
N GLY A 145 0.78 5.11 9.97
CA GLY A 145 1.55 5.55 8.82
C GLY A 145 1.92 4.38 7.90
N ALA A 146 2.82 4.59 6.94
CA ALA A 146 3.21 3.56 5.97
C ALA A 146 3.77 2.29 6.64
N ILE A 147 4.56 2.45 7.68
CA ILE A 147 5.18 1.35 8.43
C ILE A 147 4.11 0.52 9.16
N ASP A 148 3.14 1.21 9.81
CA ASP A 148 2.04 0.54 10.50
C ASP A 148 1.16 -0.22 9.52
N MET A 149 0.81 0.41 8.39
CA MET A 149 0.01 -0.22 7.33
C MET A 149 0.70 -1.47 6.76
N ALA A 150 2.03 -1.49 6.78
CA ALA A 150 2.85 -2.63 6.34
C ALA A 150 3.15 -3.65 7.45
N GLY A 151 2.47 -3.56 8.60
CA GLY A 151 2.44 -4.59 9.65
C GLY A 151 3.31 -4.34 10.88
N LEU A 152 4.01 -3.19 10.97
CA LEU A 152 4.77 -2.81 12.16
C LEU A 152 4.04 -1.69 12.91
N ILE A 153 3.13 -2.06 13.81
CA ILE A 153 2.31 -1.10 14.56
C ILE A 153 3.14 -0.40 15.64
N ILE A 154 3.15 0.93 15.60
CA ILE A 154 3.81 1.76 16.61
C ILE A 154 2.78 2.18 17.65
N ALA A 155 2.93 1.70 18.88
CA ALA A 155 2.13 2.08 20.03
C ALA A 155 2.93 3.01 20.94
N PRO A 156 2.70 4.34 20.94
CA PRO A 156 3.47 5.29 21.74
C PRO A 156 3.29 5.15 23.25
N LYS A 157 2.15 4.61 23.69
CA LYS A 157 1.84 4.38 25.10
C LYS A 157 2.10 2.91 25.48
N PRO A 158 2.81 2.64 26.58
CA PRO A 158 3.01 1.27 27.06
C PRO A 158 1.68 0.51 27.26
N GLU A 159 0.65 1.17 27.78
CA GLU A 159 -0.66 0.60 28.00
C GLU A 159 -1.33 0.16 26.70
N ASP A 160 -1.14 0.90 25.60
CA ASP A 160 -1.66 0.55 24.28
C ASP A 160 -0.93 -0.67 23.72
N PHE A 161 0.38 -0.77 23.95
CA PHE A 161 1.18 -1.90 23.52
C PHE A 161 0.77 -3.19 24.29
N GLU A 162 0.65 -3.13 25.62
CA GLU A 162 0.31 -4.29 26.46
C GLU A 162 -1.06 -4.91 26.14
N ARG A 163 -2.04 -4.08 25.76
CA ARG A 163 -3.41 -4.53 25.46
C ARG A 163 -3.68 -4.73 23.95
N MET A 164 -2.65 -4.48 23.08
CA MET A 164 -2.80 -4.69 21.65
C MET A 164 -2.96 -6.17 21.33
N THR A 165 -3.95 -6.48 20.53
CA THR A 165 -4.16 -7.82 19.97
C THR A 165 -4.06 -7.79 18.45
N PRO A 166 -3.78 -8.93 17.79
CA PRO A 166 -3.79 -9.00 16.32
C PRO A 166 -5.12 -8.54 15.71
N GLN A 167 -6.24 -8.87 16.35
CA GLN A 167 -7.58 -8.48 15.90
C GLN A 167 -7.79 -6.96 16.02
N LYS A 168 -7.31 -6.36 17.13
CA LYS A 168 -7.38 -4.90 17.32
C LYS A 168 -6.50 -4.18 16.32
N ALA A 169 -5.28 -4.64 16.09
CA ALA A 169 -4.39 -4.11 15.07
C ALA A 169 -5.06 -4.16 13.67
N ALA A 170 -5.56 -5.33 13.28
CA ALA A 170 -6.26 -5.49 12.00
C ALA A 170 -7.46 -4.56 11.87
N SER A 171 -8.27 -4.40 12.92
CA SER A 171 -9.42 -3.49 12.92
C SER A 171 -9.02 -2.02 12.73
N ILE A 172 -7.90 -1.59 13.34
CA ILE A 172 -7.35 -0.24 13.19
C ILE A 172 -6.91 0.02 11.75
N LEU A 173 -6.20 -0.93 11.12
CA LEU A 173 -5.74 -0.80 9.75
C LEU A 173 -6.91 -0.80 8.76
N ALA A 174 -7.88 -1.71 8.94
CA ALA A 174 -9.08 -1.78 8.10
C ALA A 174 -9.91 -0.49 8.18
N GLU A 175 -10.05 0.07 9.38
CA GLU A 175 -10.87 1.26 9.63
C GLU A 175 -10.36 2.52 8.91
N VAL A 176 -9.04 2.65 8.73
CA VAL A 176 -8.44 3.81 8.07
C VAL A 176 -8.25 3.64 6.57
N ALA A 177 -8.44 2.44 6.04
CA ALA A 177 -8.31 2.12 4.62
C ALA A 177 -9.63 2.34 3.86
N LEU A 178 -9.58 2.35 2.53
CA LEU A 178 -10.78 2.33 1.69
C LEU A 178 -11.58 1.05 1.92
N SER A 179 -12.90 1.15 1.79
CA SER A 179 -13.82 0.01 1.81
C SER A 179 -13.68 -0.87 0.57
N GLU A 180 -14.16 -2.12 0.64
CA GLU A 180 -14.17 -3.03 -0.51
C GLU A 180 -14.94 -2.47 -1.72
N SER A 181 -16.02 -1.70 -1.47
CA SER A 181 -16.78 -1.07 -2.54
C SER A 181 -16.00 0.03 -3.24
N GLU A 182 -15.21 0.83 -2.51
CA GLU A 182 -14.34 1.85 -3.07
C GLU A 182 -13.17 1.22 -3.84
N ILE A 183 -12.55 0.15 -3.31
CA ILE A 183 -11.53 -0.63 -4.02
C ILE A 183 -12.05 -1.17 -5.34
N THR A 184 -13.28 -1.70 -5.35
CA THR A 184 -13.92 -2.17 -6.58
C THR A 184 -14.08 -1.04 -7.61
N GLN A 185 -14.40 0.18 -7.16
CA GLN A 185 -14.48 1.35 -8.04
C GLN A 185 -13.11 1.75 -8.60
N VAL A 186 -12.05 1.71 -7.77
CA VAL A 186 -10.67 1.96 -8.23
C VAL A 186 -10.29 0.96 -9.33
N ILE A 187 -10.52 -0.34 -9.11
CA ILE A 187 -10.21 -1.38 -10.11
C ILE A 187 -10.94 -1.15 -11.44
N ARG A 188 -12.18 -0.68 -11.41
CA ARG A 188 -12.95 -0.38 -12.64
C ARG A 188 -12.44 0.82 -13.43
N ARG A 189 -11.62 1.67 -12.80
CA ARG A 189 -11.00 2.86 -13.44
C ARG A 189 -9.61 2.58 -14.00
N LEU A 190 -9.00 1.44 -13.62
CA LEU A 190 -7.75 0.97 -14.18
C LEU A 190 -7.91 0.45 -15.61
#